data_219add378c5ad1205a31ef3a7e2c1bb5
#
_entry.id   219add378c5ad1205a31ef3a7e2c1bb5
#
_cell.length_a   1.000
_cell.length_b   1.000
_cell.length_c   1.000
_cell.angle_alpha   90.00
_cell.angle_beta   90.00
_cell.angle_gamma   90.00
#
_symmetry.space_group_name_H-M   'P 1'
#
loop_
_entity.id
_entity.type
_entity.pdbx_description
1 polymer ?
#
loop_
_entity_poly.entity_id
_entity_poly.type
_entity_poly.pdbx_seq_one_letter_code
_entity_poly.pdbx_strand_id
1 'polypeptide(L)'
;MNTRLLKKYIWLLLAVLLPCGFMACSDSDEPLKPVENPNGGNEDSKEAYQDENAYANFFAYNVLSDIYLWNQDITAALNAWTILGDPVETVTNARYKENGKDVDKWTQMTNDYSSMVGGTDGVSNGTYGMGMKLYRKAENSETVVAFITYTYPDSPAREAGLERGDVILEIDGEELSMSNYTGLYYNASLKLGVGTYQGDGLYSDVEKTVSMTAVAMYEDPIVLTKVFDCGGKKVGYLLYTSFTFESSLGLYEVCKEFKKEGISELILDLRYNSGGYVFTEEVLASMLAPETEVKNGSVYETEVWNDDYMAYYEEMGDDLNIYFRTKYSQVHKDKKYELNTSDANLGLSKIYALVSEGSASASESILVGLMPYYKGNLEIIGQQTHGKYCSGIMWKGEEWFQDVVDNYKKNKLDFAEKHPLFADWKKYIADWGIYVMINMYADKNGENPCMPDGLTPDVEAEDLFEEHYPLGDEREAMLNVALQRAGKTDLQARTASRSVVSLPLGDEIRIKNNPLDGKRILLKPEMPMYVSSRSLKME
;
A
#
# COMPACT_ATOMS: atom_id res chain seq x y z
N MET A 1 -24.94 -2.96 -13.15
CA MET A 1 -24.99 -1.54 -13.46
C MET A 1 -23.57 -1.04 -13.26
N ASN A 2 -22.75 -0.73 -14.16
CA ASN A 2 -22.86 -0.30 -15.53
C ASN A 2 -21.56 -0.60 -16.29
N THR A 3 -21.58 -1.52 -17.20
CA THR A 3 -20.57 -1.66 -18.27
C THR A 3 -20.45 -0.40 -19.14
N ARG A 4 -21.05 0.71 -18.73
CA ARG A 4 -21.05 2.00 -19.44
C ARG A 4 -19.88 2.92 -19.07
N LEU A 5 -19.20 2.71 -17.96
CA LEU A 5 -18.06 3.56 -17.60
C LEU A 5 -16.77 3.10 -18.29
N LEU A 6 -16.48 1.80 -18.33
CA LEU A 6 -15.34 1.30 -19.13
C LEU A 6 -15.52 1.61 -20.63
N LYS A 7 -16.75 1.48 -21.17
CA LYS A 7 -17.06 1.86 -22.55
C LYS A 7 -17.05 3.37 -22.80
N LYS A 8 -17.12 4.22 -21.79
CA LYS A 8 -17.07 5.68 -21.97
C LYS A 8 -15.65 6.19 -22.26
N TYR A 9 -14.64 5.52 -21.75
CA TYR A 9 -13.23 5.83 -22.09
C TYR A 9 -12.83 5.31 -23.46
N ILE A 10 -13.44 4.24 -23.97
CA ILE A 10 -13.19 3.69 -25.32
C ILE A 10 -13.95 4.48 -26.42
N TRP A 11 -15.04 5.21 -26.11
CA TRP A 11 -15.87 5.88 -27.11
C TRP A 11 -15.67 7.39 -27.26
N LEU A 12 -14.77 8.03 -26.51
CA LEU A 12 -14.41 9.44 -26.69
C LEU A 12 -13.32 9.66 -27.76
N LEU A 13 -12.74 8.60 -28.32
CA LEU A 13 -11.74 8.64 -29.39
C LEU A 13 -12.31 8.47 -30.81
N LEU A 14 -13.65 8.39 -30.99
CA LEU A 14 -14.26 8.07 -32.29
C LEU A 14 -15.17 9.14 -32.88
N ALA A 15 -15.10 10.40 -32.48
CA ALA A 15 -15.96 11.44 -33.00
C ALA A 15 -15.26 12.77 -33.34
N VAL A 16 -14.13 12.75 -34.04
CA VAL A 16 -13.72 13.87 -34.90
C VAL A 16 -12.92 13.33 -36.09
N LEU A 17 -13.62 12.89 -37.11
CA LEU A 17 -13.08 12.71 -38.45
C LEU A 17 -13.66 13.78 -39.37
N LEU A 18 -12.87 14.79 -39.72
CA LEU A 18 -13.00 15.57 -40.94
C LEU A 18 -11.61 15.78 -41.54
N PRO A 19 -11.49 15.79 -42.86
CA PRO A 19 -10.26 15.45 -43.59
C PRO A 19 -9.37 16.65 -43.80
N CYS A 20 -8.10 16.55 -43.44
CA CYS A 20 -7.06 17.42 -44.02
C CYS A 20 -5.83 16.60 -44.35
N GLY A 21 -5.52 16.64 -45.59
CA GLY A 21 -4.28 16.55 -46.33
C GLY A 21 -3.18 15.63 -45.82
N PHE A 22 -2.85 14.66 -46.65
CA PHE A 22 -1.57 13.96 -46.63
C PHE A 22 -0.40 14.96 -46.57
N MET A 23 0.25 15.03 -45.40
CA MET A 23 1.66 15.41 -45.34
C MET A 23 2.42 14.22 -44.75
N ALA A 24 3.35 13.74 -45.51
CA ALA A 24 4.26 12.68 -45.13
C ALA A 24 4.92 13.02 -43.78
N CYS A 25 4.73 12.19 -42.76
CA CYS A 25 5.61 12.17 -41.61
C CYS A 25 6.97 11.72 -42.11
N SER A 26 7.92 12.62 -42.19
CA SER A 26 9.32 12.27 -42.21
C SER A 26 9.62 11.75 -40.78
N ASP A 27 10.10 10.52 -40.69
CA ASP A 27 10.80 10.01 -39.52
C ASP A 27 11.98 10.96 -39.24
N SER A 28 11.78 11.90 -38.35
CA SER A 28 12.87 12.61 -37.72
C SER A 28 13.09 12.00 -36.34
N ASP A 29 13.85 10.90 -36.30
CA ASP A 29 14.64 10.49 -35.16
C ASP A 29 15.73 11.56 -34.92
N GLU A 30 15.32 12.79 -34.59
CA GLU A 30 16.25 13.73 -33.99
C GLU A 30 16.20 13.51 -32.48
N PRO A 31 17.33 13.15 -31.86
CA PRO A 31 17.44 13.12 -30.40
C PRO A 31 17.04 14.49 -29.85
N LEU A 32 16.30 14.48 -28.73
CA LEU A 32 15.98 15.70 -28.01
C LEU A 32 17.30 16.41 -27.69
N LYS A 33 17.51 17.59 -28.31
CA LYS A 33 18.69 18.41 -28.00
C LYS A 33 18.65 18.76 -26.51
N PRO A 34 19.79 18.71 -25.80
CA PRO A 34 19.89 19.22 -24.45
C PRO A 34 19.28 20.61 -24.39
N VAL A 35 18.42 20.85 -23.39
CA VAL A 35 17.85 22.19 -23.18
C VAL A 35 19.03 23.14 -22.96
N GLU A 36 19.26 24.05 -23.88
CA GLU A 36 20.29 25.08 -23.75
C GLU A 36 20.03 25.88 -22.47
N ASN A 37 21.03 25.90 -21.59
CA ASN A 37 21.02 26.73 -20.38
C ASN A 37 20.69 28.18 -20.78
N PRO A 38 19.63 28.81 -20.29
CA PRO A 38 19.25 30.18 -20.63
C PRO A 38 20.31 31.24 -20.28
N ASN A 39 21.39 30.85 -19.59
CA ASN A 39 22.50 31.74 -19.20
C ASN A 39 23.81 31.54 -20.00
N GLY A 40 23.78 30.92 -21.16
CA GLY A 40 24.82 30.99 -22.19
C GLY A 40 26.27 30.78 -21.70
N GLY A 41 26.64 29.57 -21.29
CA GLY A 41 28.02 29.21 -20.98
C GLY A 41 28.40 27.88 -21.62
N ASN A 42 29.35 27.90 -22.53
CA ASN A 42 29.64 26.84 -23.49
C ASN A 42 30.66 25.78 -23.02
N GLU A 43 30.96 25.64 -21.73
CA GLU A 43 31.90 24.60 -21.21
C GLU A 43 31.43 23.89 -19.94
N ASP A 44 30.35 24.35 -19.28
CA ASP A 44 29.88 23.82 -17.99
C ASP A 44 28.99 22.55 -18.11
N SER A 45 28.68 22.11 -19.34
CA SER A 45 27.71 21.02 -19.54
C SER A 45 28.18 19.65 -19.02
N LYS A 46 29.47 19.34 -19.06
CA LYS A 46 29.97 18.05 -18.59
C LYS A 46 30.03 17.92 -17.06
N GLU A 47 30.29 19.01 -16.35
CA GLU A 47 30.32 19.00 -14.88
C GLU A 47 28.91 18.85 -14.27
N ALA A 48 27.88 19.43 -14.91
CA ALA A 48 26.49 19.29 -14.47
C ALA A 48 25.97 17.83 -14.52
N TYR A 49 26.52 17.01 -15.39
CA TYR A 49 26.14 15.59 -15.51
C TYR A 49 26.96 14.66 -14.59
N GLN A 50 27.85 15.19 -13.77
CA GLN A 50 28.59 14.42 -12.77
C GLN A 50 27.96 14.49 -11.37
N ASP A 51 26.71 14.87 -11.29
CA ASP A 51 25.91 14.98 -10.08
C ASP A 51 24.96 13.78 -9.96
N GLU A 52 24.77 13.27 -8.74
CA GLU A 52 23.83 12.17 -8.46
C GLU A 52 22.40 12.51 -8.89
N ASN A 53 21.98 13.77 -8.80
CA ASN A 53 20.67 14.24 -9.23
C ASN A 53 20.43 14.05 -10.73
N ALA A 54 21.47 14.24 -11.57
CA ALA A 54 21.36 14.01 -13.00
C ALA A 54 21.08 12.53 -13.32
N TYR A 55 21.76 11.62 -12.64
CA TYR A 55 21.52 10.18 -12.79
C TYR A 55 20.17 9.76 -12.24
N ALA A 56 19.77 10.33 -11.11
CA ALA A 56 18.47 10.08 -10.50
C ALA A 56 17.32 10.58 -11.38
N ASN A 57 17.47 11.78 -11.99
CA ASN A 57 16.50 12.30 -12.95
C ASN A 57 16.41 11.45 -14.21
N PHE A 58 17.55 11.00 -14.76
CA PHE A 58 17.58 10.10 -15.90
C PHE A 58 16.85 8.78 -15.60
N PHE A 59 17.11 8.18 -14.44
CA PHE A 59 16.41 6.99 -13.96
C PHE A 59 14.91 7.23 -13.85
N ALA A 60 14.49 8.25 -13.11
CA ALA A 60 13.08 8.55 -12.86
C ALA A 60 12.31 8.87 -14.13
N TYR A 61 12.90 9.68 -15.03
CA TYR A 61 12.29 10.02 -16.30
C TYR A 61 12.00 8.78 -17.16
N ASN A 62 13.00 7.89 -17.29
CA ASN A 62 12.82 6.69 -18.09
C ASN A 62 11.81 5.72 -17.48
N VAL A 63 11.81 5.54 -16.14
CA VAL A 63 10.80 4.73 -15.47
C VAL A 63 9.40 5.29 -15.68
N LEU A 64 9.21 6.61 -15.49
CA LEU A 64 7.89 7.24 -15.66
C LEU A 64 7.44 7.28 -17.13
N SER A 65 8.37 7.40 -18.08
CA SER A 65 8.03 7.36 -19.51
C SER A 65 7.65 5.98 -20.02
N ASP A 66 8.06 4.93 -19.32
CA ASP A 66 7.89 3.54 -19.74
C ASP A 66 6.77 2.86 -18.97
N ILE A 67 7.01 2.49 -17.73
CA ILE A 67 6.13 1.58 -16.98
C ILE A 67 5.02 2.29 -16.18
N TYR A 68 5.13 3.58 -15.96
CA TYR A 68 4.17 4.31 -15.13
C TYR A 68 2.74 4.16 -15.69
N LEU A 69 1.80 3.84 -14.81
CA LEU A 69 0.41 3.57 -15.18
C LEU A 69 -0.23 4.69 -16.02
N TRP A 70 0.11 5.94 -15.73
CA TRP A 70 -0.41 7.13 -16.43
C TRP A 70 0.66 7.82 -17.30
N ASN A 71 1.56 7.04 -17.94
CA ASN A 71 2.68 7.58 -18.73
C ASN A 71 2.22 8.50 -19.88
N GLN A 72 1.07 8.25 -20.47
CA GLN A 72 0.52 9.08 -21.56
C GLN A 72 -0.06 10.40 -21.03
N ASP A 73 -0.65 10.39 -19.84
CA ASP A 73 -1.32 11.56 -19.25
C ASP A 73 -0.35 12.60 -18.70
N ILE A 74 0.91 12.20 -18.40
CA ILE A 74 1.95 13.10 -17.89
C ILE A 74 2.92 13.62 -18.95
N THR A 75 2.59 13.48 -20.23
CA THR A 75 3.47 13.89 -21.35
C THR A 75 3.96 15.33 -21.23
N ALA A 76 3.12 16.26 -20.77
CA ALA A 76 3.52 17.66 -20.57
C ALA A 76 4.58 17.79 -19.47
N ALA A 77 4.45 17.05 -18.37
CA ALA A 77 5.44 17.03 -17.29
C ALA A 77 6.74 16.38 -17.75
N LEU A 78 6.67 15.31 -18.53
CA LEU A 78 7.84 14.65 -19.10
C LEU A 78 8.58 15.57 -20.08
N ASN A 79 7.86 16.31 -20.93
CA ASN A 79 8.46 17.25 -21.88
C ASN A 79 9.13 18.45 -21.20
N ALA A 80 8.68 18.81 -19.99
CA ALA A 80 9.29 19.88 -19.19
C ALA A 80 10.41 19.38 -18.27
N TRP A 81 10.71 18.09 -18.27
CA TRP A 81 11.67 17.46 -17.37
C TRP A 81 13.10 17.95 -17.65
N THR A 82 13.83 18.23 -16.60
CA THR A 82 15.25 18.59 -16.66
C THR A 82 16.08 17.71 -15.73
N ILE A 83 17.25 17.35 -16.16
CA ILE A 83 18.20 16.59 -15.32
C ILE A 83 18.80 17.43 -14.18
N LEU A 84 18.60 18.75 -14.19
CA LEU A 84 19.16 19.68 -13.19
C LEU A 84 18.22 19.94 -12.01
N GLY A 85 17.00 19.42 -12.04
CA GLY A 85 16.03 19.59 -10.95
C GLY A 85 16.30 18.67 -9.76
N ASP A 86 15.63 18.93 -8.64
CA ASP A 86 15.54 17.97 -7.53
C ASP A 86 14.70 16.76 -7.97
N PRO A 87 15.25 15.54 -7.99
CA PRO A 87 14.54 14.36 -8.50
C PRO A 87 13.30 14.01 -7.69
N VAL A 88 13.33 14.20 -6.37
CA VAL A 88 12.21 13.89 -5.47
C VAL A 88 11.05 14.85 -5.72
N GLU A 89 11.34 16.14 -5.83
CA GLU A 89 10.37 17.18 -6.14
C GLU A 89 9.81 16.99 -7.54
N THR A 90 10.67 16.69 -8.53
CA THR A 90 10.28 16.49 -9.91
C THR A 90 9.32 15.32 -10.08
N VAL A 91 9.62 14.15 -9.46
CA VAL A 91 8.72 12.99 -9.46
C VAL A 91 7.40 13.32 -8.76
N THR A 92 7.44 14.01 -7.62
CA THR A 92 6.24 14.40 -6.88
C THR A 92 5.33 15.30 -7.73
N ASN A 93 5.91 16.26 -8.45
CA ASN A 93 5.18 17.20 -9.29
C ASN A 93 4.66 16.54 -10.59
N ALA A 94 5.34 15.48 -11.07
CA ALA A 94 4.95 14.74 -12.27
C ALA A 94 3.81 13.73 -12.03
N ARG A 95 3.41 13.46 -10.78
CA ARG A 95 2.28 12.54 -10.51
C ARG A 95 1.04 12.94 -11.28
N TYR A 96 0.31 11.94 -11.74
CA TYR A 96 -0.92 12.16 -12.49
C TYR A 96 -2.00 12.87 -11.66
N LYS A 97 -2.60 13.88 -12.29
CA LYS A 97 -3.69 14.68 -11.72
C LYS A 97 -4.85 14.77 -12.71
N GLU A 98 -6.05 14.62 -12.21
CA GLU A 98 -7.26 14.86 -13.00
C GLU A 98 -7.96 16.11 -12.47
N ASN A 99 -8.23 17.08 -13.35
CA ASN A 99 -8.86 18.36 -12.97
C ASN A 99 -8.16 19.09 -11.79
N GLY A 100 -6.82 18.96 -11.72
CA GLY A 100 -5.99 19.57 -10.68
C GLY A 100 -6.01 18.85 -9.32
N LYS A 101 -6.68 17.71 -9.22
CA LYS A 101 -6.64 16.83 -8.05
C LYS A 101 -5.69 15.67 -8.27
N ASP A 102 -4.90 15.34 -7.24
CA ASP A 102 -3.99 14.20 -7.30
C ASP A 102 -4.80 12.90 -7.42
N VAL A 103 -4.59 12.18 -8.54
CA VAL A 103 -5.04 10.80 -8.74
C VAL A 103 -3.97 9.87 -8.22
N ASP A 104 -2.73 10.04 -8.67
CA ASP A 104 -1.59 9.35 -8.08
C ASP A 104 -1.13 10.08 -6.80
N LYS A 105 -1.29 9.43 -5.67
CA LYS A 105 -0.84 9.91 -4.35
C LYS A 105 0.36 9.12 -3.82
N TRP A 106 0.85 8.13 -4.57
CA TRP A 106 1.71 7.05 -4.05
C TRP A 106 3.07 6.96 -4.71
N THR A 107 3.21 7.29 -6.00
CA THR A 107 4.52 7.30 -6.68
C THR A 107 5.45 8.26 -5.94
N GLN A 108 6.62 7.76 -5.57
CA GLN A 108 7.61 8.53 -4.80
C GLN A 108 9.03 8.10 -5.13
N MET A 109 9.95 9.03 -5.00
CA MET A 109 11.38 8.82 -5.18
C MET A 109 12.15 9.20 -3.92
N THR A 110 13.28 8.56 -3.69
CA THR A 110 14.15 8.84 -2.53
C THR A 110 15.61 8.57 -2.88
N ASN A 111 16.51 9.28 -2.22
CA ASN A 111 17.95 8.98 -2.19
C ASN A 111 18.34 8.05 -1.04
N ASP A 112 17.37 7.45 -0.37
CA ASP A 112 17.54 6.45 0.67
C ASP A 112 16.63 5.25 0.40
N TYR A 113 17.04 4.44 -0.58
CA TYR A 113 16.31 3.23 -0.94
C TYR A 113 16.23 2.24 0.22
N SER A 114 17.25 2.21 1.07
CA SER A 114 17.28 1.30 2.22
C SER A 114 16.15 1.59 3.21
N SER A 115 15.87 2.86 3.46
CA SER A 115 14.73 3.29 4.26
C SER A 115 13.39 3.04 3.56
N MET A 116 13.33 3.18 2.21
CA MET A 116 12.11 2.87 1.45
C MET A 116 11.70 1.40 1.58
N VAL A 117 12.65 0.48 1.63
CA VAL A 117 12.41 -0.98 1.74
C VAL A 117 12.64 -1.52 3.15
N GLY A 118 13.20 -0.72 4.03
CA GLY A 118 13.45 -1.10 5.41
C GLY A 118 12.16 -1.46 6.13
N GLY A 119 12.17 -2.56 6.90
CA GLY A 119 10.99 -3.01 7.63
C GLY A 119 9.85 -3.60 6.78
N THR A 120 9.99 -3.71 5.44
CA THR A 120 8.96 -4.35 4.60
C THR A 120 8.77 -5.84 4.91
N ASP A 121 9.70 -6.45 5.61
CA ASP A 121 9.61 -7.82 6.16
C ASP A 121 8.99 -7.88 7.57
N GLY A 122 8.54 -6.74 8.09
CA GLY A 122 7.98 -6.63 9.44
C GLY A 122 9.02 -6.50 10.56
N VAL A 123 10.32 -6.45 10.21
CA VAL A 123 11.38 -6.22 11.19
C VAL A 123 11.63 -4.71 11.31
N SER A 124 11.35 -4.15 12.46
CA SER A 124 11.72 -2.79 12.81
C SER A 124 13.04 -2.79 13.60
N ASN A 125 13.97 -1.93 13.22
CA ASN A 125 15.26 -1.78 13.92
C ASN A 125 15.19 -0.88 15.16
N GLY A 126 14.04 -0.23 15.39
CA GLY A 126 13.83 0.64 16.53
C GLY A 126 12.35 0.95 16.71
N THR A 127 11.65 0.09 17.43
CA THR A 127 10.20 0.25 17.69
C THR A 127 9.88 0.06 19.16
N TYR A 128 8.76 0.63 19.56
CA TYR A 128 8.13 0.37 20.85
C TYR A 128 7.04 -0.70 20.77
N GLY A 129 6.67 -1.12 19.56
CA GLY A 129 5.67 -2.15 19.29
C GLY A 129 4.26 -1.73 19.70
N MET A 130 3.83 -0.55 19.27
CA MET A 130 2.48 -0.03 19.51
C MET A 130 1.91 0.67 18.26
N GLY A 131 0.63 0.47 18.03
CA GLY A 131 -0.14 1.26 17.08
C GLY A 131 -0.72 2.49 17.78
N MET A 132 -0.74 3.61 17.07
CA MET A 132 -1.24 4.89 17.59
C MET A 132 -2.06 5.63 16.55
N LYS A 133 -3.06 6.40 17.02
CA LYS A 133 -3.70 7.47 16.25
C LYS A 133 -3.45 8.80 16.94
N LEU A 134 -2.94 9.77 16.19
CA LEU A 134 -2.58 11.08 16.67
C LEU A 134 -3.56 12.13 16.14
N TYR A 135 -3.96 13.04 17.01
CA TYR A 135 -4.87 14.12 16.66
C TYR A 135 -4.39 15.43 17.27
N ARG A 136 -4.68 16.54 16.59
CA ARG A 136 -4.69 17.83 17.27
C ARG A 136 -5.78 17.79 18.35
N LYS A 137 -5.49 18.31 19.54
CA LYS A 137 -6.45 18.30 20.66
C LYS A 137 -7.72 19.10 20.37
N ALA A 138 -7.64 20.08 19.49
CA ALA A 138 -8.74 20.84 18.92
C ALA A 138 -8.34 21.39 17.55
N GLU A 139 -9.29 21.95 16.82
CA GLU A 139 -9.01 22.60 15.53
C GLU A 139 -7.93 23.68 15.68
N ASN A 140 -6.90 23.62 14.86
CA ASN A 140 -5.71 24.50 14.89
C ASN A 140 -4.91 24.52 16.21
N SER A 141 -5.10 23.54 17.10
CA SER A 141 -4.32 23.43 18.33
C SER A 141 -2.88 23.03 18.04
N GLU A 142 -1.92 23.60 18.77
CA GLU A 142 -0.54 23.09 18.81
C GLU A 142 -0.39 21.87 19.72
N THR A 143 -1.32 21.66 20.66
CA THR A 143 -1.34 20.48 21.52
C THR A 143 -1.83 19.27 20.73
N VAL A 144 -1.15 18.15 20.87
CA VAL A 144 -1.42 16.85 20.26
C VAL A 144 -1.82 15.86 21.34
N VAL A 145 -2.66 14.92 21.00
CA VAL A 145 -2.95 13.72 21.80
C VAL A 145 -2.73 12.47 20.95
N ALA A 146 -2.17 11.42 21.53
CA ALA A 146 -1.98 10.17 20.84
C ALA A 146 -2.68 9.03 21.57
N PHE A 147 -3.61 8.36 20.89
CA PHE A 147 -4.34 7.22 21.43
C PHE A 147 -3.62 5.93 21.05
N ILE A 148 -3.39 5.07 22.03
CA ILE A 148 -2.89 3.71 21.77
C ILE A 148 -4.04 2.88 21.19
N THR A 149 -3.86 2.36 20.00
CA THR A 149 -4.85 1.50 19.31
C THR A 149 -4.64 0.02 19.62
N TYR A 150 -3.40 -0.42 19.68
CA TYR A 150 -3.00 -1.77 20.13
C TYR A 150 -1.51 -1.76 20.52
N THR A 151 -1.09 -2.85 21.19
CA THR A 151 0.32 -3.14 21.46
C THR A 151 0.63 -4.56 21.04
N TYR A 152 1.81 -4.77 20.45
CA TYR A 152 2.27 -6.11 20.11
C TYR A 152 2.61 -6.93 21.36
N PRO A 153 2.43 -8.26 21.33
CA PRO A 153 2.99 -9.15 22.35
C PRO A 153 4.51 -8.93 22.49
N ASP A 154 5.03 -9.08 23.69
CA ASP A 154 6.47 -9.02 23.99
C ASP A 154 7.17 -7.71 23.53
N SER A 155 6.39 -6.62 23.41
CA SER A 155 6.89 -5.31 23.02
C SER A 155 7.20 -4.43 24.25
N PRO A 156 8.12 -3.43 24.11
CA PRO A 156 8.38 -2.45 25.17
C PRO A 156 7.10 -1.74 25.64
N ALA A 157 6.18 -1.43 24.75
CA ALA A 157 4.91 -0.79 25.09
C ALA A 157 4.03 -1.70 25.96
N ARG A 158 3.93 -2.98 25.62
CA ARG A 158 3.17 -3.98 26.39
C ARG A 158 3.81 -4.20 27.77
N GLU A 159 5.14 -4.33 27.83
CA GLU A 159 5.87 -4.50 29.10
C GLU A 159 5.74 -3.26 30.01
N ALA A 160 5.66 -2.07 29.41
CA ALA A 160 5.42 -0.82 30.16
C ALA A 160 3.97 -0.66 30.64
N GLY A 161 3.08 -1.60 30.30
CA GLY A 161 1.67 -1.58 30.69
C GLY A 161 0.85 -0.55 29.92
N LEU A 162 1.21 -0.29 28.67
CA LEU A 162 0.36 0.47 27.75
C LEU A 162 -0.70 -0.45 27.16
N GLU A 163 -1.92 0.07 27.09
CA GLU A 163 -3.10 -0.66 26.61
C GLU A 163 -3.89 0.18 25.60
N ARG A 164 -4.74 -0.48 24.83
CA ARG A 164 -5.69 0.19 23.93
C ARG A 164 -6.55 1.18 24.71
N GLY A 165 -6.64 2.40 24.18
CA GLY A 165 -7.40 3.49 24.77
C GLY A 165 -6.60 4.42 25.68
N ASP A 166 -5.42 4.00 26.14
CA ASP A 166 -4.49 4.92 26.81
C ASP A 166 -4.21 6.14 25.92
N VAL A 167 -4.13 7.32 26.53
CA VAL A 167 -3.85 8.57 25.83
C VAL A 167 -2.51 9.12 26.26
N ILE A 168 -1.58 9.28 25.34
CA ILE A 168 -0.31 9.95 25.58
C ILE A 168 -0.57 11.45 25.55
N LEU A 169 -0.27 12.11 26.68
CA LEU A 169 -0.44 13.53 26.92
C LEU A 169 0.89 14.28 27.00
N GLU A 170 1.96 13.59 27.40
CA GLU A 170 3.30 14.15 27.56
C GLU A 170 4.37 13.22 26.98
N ILE A 171 5.43 13.85 26.48
CA ILE A 171 6.69 13.20 26.07
C ILE A 171 7.86 13.88 26.77
N ASP A 172 8.69 13.08 27.47
CA ASP A 172 9.87 13.52 28.21
C ASP A 172 9.60 14.64 29.26
N GLY A 173 8.36 14.70 29.76
CA GLY A 173 7.89 15.64 30.78
C GLY A 173 7.37 16.97 30.22
N GLU A 174 7.22 17.08 28.90
CA GLU A 174 6.60 18.20 28.20
C GLU A 174 5.27 17.79 27.57
N GLU A 175 4.31 18.72 27.49
CA GLU A 175 3.03 18.48 26.80
C GLU A 175 3.27 18.02 25.37
N LEU A 176 2.58 16.97 24.92
CA LEU A 176 2.66 16.49 23.55
C LEU A 176 2.12 17.54 22.58
N SER A 177 2.91 17.89 21.58
CA SER A 177 2.64 19.04 20.69
C SER A 177 3.13 18.81 19.26
N MET A 178 2.78 19.72 18.36
CA MET A 178 3.27 19.71 16.97
C MET A 178 4.78 19.87 16.86
N SER A 179 5.48 20.30 17.90
CA SER A 179 6.94 20.44 17.90
C SER A 179 7.68 19.17 18.35
N ASN A 180 7.04 18.27 19.09
CA ASN A 180 7.73 17.10 19.69
C ASN A 180 7.08 15.73 19.39
N TYR A 181 5.88 15.67 18.79
CA TYR A 181 5.16 14.40 18.54
C TYR A 181 5.94 13.39 17.71
N THR A 182 6.83 13.84 16.83
CA THR A 182 7.68 12.95 16.02
C THR A 182 8.61 12.08 16.87
N GLY A 183 8.95 12.56 18.07
CA GLY A 183 9.74 11.81 19.05
C GLY A 183 9.09 10.47 19.42
N LEU A 184 7.76 10.32 19.35
CA LEU A 184 7.05 9.06 19.57
C LEU A 184 7.51 7.94 18.61
N TYR A 185 8.07 8.29 17.47
CA TYR A 185 8.49 7.35 16.43
C TYR A 185 10.01 7.23 16.30
N TYR A 186 10.76 8.31 16.56
CA TYR A 186 12.17 8.40 16.19
C TYR A 186 13.13 8.47 17.37
N ASN A 187 12.66 8.75 18.59
CA ASN A 187 13.54 8.73 19.75
C ASN A 187 13.94 7.29 20.10
N ALA A 188 15.20 7.12 20.54
CA ALA A 188 15.69 5.81 20.99
C ALA A 188 15.12 5.39 22.35
N SER A 189 14.63 6.34 23.14
CA SER A 189 13.94 6.11 24.41
C SER A 189 12.90 7.19 24.63
N LEU A 190 11.83 6.84 25.36
CA LEU A 190 10.72 7.70 25.68
C LEU A 190 10.39 7.64 27.16
N LYS A 191 9.98 8.77 27.68
CA LYS A 191 9.26 8.87 28.95
C LYS A 191 7.90 9.51 28.68
N LEU A 192 6.82 8.75 28.78
CA LEU A 192 5.46 9.17 28.41
C LEU A 192 4.62 9.46 29.65
N GLY A 193 3.94 10.61 29.66
CA GLY A 193 2.83 10.91 30.55
C GLY A 193 1.53 10.39 29.92
N VAL A 194 0.86 9.46 30.59
CA VAL A 194 -0.32 8.77 30.06
C VAL A 194 -1.53 9.05 30.93
N GLY A 195 -2.63 9.41 30.29
CA GLY A 195 -3.94 9.61 30.90
C GLY A 195 -5.03 8.87 30.13
N THR A 196 -6.27 9.29 30.35
CA THR A 196 -7.47 8.70 29.73
C THR A 196 -8.36 9.79 29.10
N TYR A 197 -9.12 9.42 28.09
CA TYR A 197 -10.17 10.24 27.54
C TYR A 197 -11.44 10.12 28.40
N GLN A 198 -12.03 11.26 28.80
CA GLN A 198 -13.17 11.31 29.71
C GLN A 198 -14.51 11.65 29.02
N GLY A 199 -14.48 11.80 27.70
CA GLY A 199 -15.63 12.26 26.92
C GLY A 199 -15.62 13.77 26.69
N ASP A 200 -16.41 14.23 25.71
CA ASP A 200 -16.62 15.64 25.37
C ASP A 200 -15.34 16.49 25.19
N GLY A 201 -14.26 15.86 24.69
CA GLY A 201 -12.96 16.52 24.51
C GLY A 201 -12.15 16.71 25.78
N LEU A 202 -12.57 16.11 26.89
CA LEU A 202 -11.88 16.20 28.17
C LEU A 202 -10.93 15.00 28.35
N TYR A 203 -9.80 15.28 28.97
CA TYR A 203 -8.76 14.29 29.31
C TYR A 203 -8.47 14.35 30.81
N SER A 204 -8.08 13.22 31.38
CA SER A 204 -7.55 13.22 32.73
C SER A 204 -6.21 13.98 32.81
N ASP A 205 -5.78 14.28 34.01
CA ASP A 205 -4.37 14.57 34.27
C ASP A 205 -3.52 13.30 33.95
N VAL A 206 -2.20 13.46 33.92
CA VAL A 206 -1.29 12.31 33.79
C VAL A 206 -1.50 11.36 34.98
N GLU A 207 -2.00 10.15 34.68
CA GLU A 207 -2.32 9.13 35.68
C GLU A 207 -1.14 8.20 35.93
N LYS A 208 -0.37 7.91 34.86
CA LYS A 208 0.84 7.07 34.94
C LYS A 208 1.95 7.66 34.07
N THR A 209 3.19 7.41 34.49
CA THR A 209 4.36 7.71 33.69
C THR A 209 5.08 6.42 33.36
N VAL A 210 5.34 6.17 32.09
CA VAL A 210 6.05 4.97 31.62
C VAL A 210 7.35 5.37 30.90
N SER A 211 8.38 4.53 31.02
CA SER A 211 9.63 4.71 30.30
C SER A 211 9.94 3.49 29.47
N MET A 212 10.33 3.70 28.22
CA MET A 212 10.59 2.62 27.27
C MET A 212 11.84 2.93 26.45
N THR A 213 12.50 1.89 25.98
CA THR A 213 13.60 1.97 25.01
C THR A 213 13.17 1.20 23.76
N ALA A 214 13.39 1.81 22.60
CA ALA A 214 13.10 1.17 21.33
C ALA A 214 14.01 -0.05 21.13
N VAL A 215 13.45 -1.12 20.58
CA VAL A 215 14.15 -2.38 20.31
C VAL A 215 13.98 -2.80 18.86
N ALA A 216 14.90 -3.63 18.38
CA ALA A 216 14.70 -4.34 17.13
C ALA A 216 13.78 -5.52 17.40
N MET A 217 12.62 -5.59 16.71
CA MET A 217 11.69 -6.71 16.83
C MET A 217 10.94 -6.97 15.52
N TYR A 218 10.47 -8.20 15.38
CA TYR A 218 9.48 -8.52 14.37
C TYR A 218 8.10 -8.12 14.88
N GLU A 219 7.50 -7.14 14.24
CA GLU A 219 6.12 -6.71 14.49
C GLU A 219 5.18 -7.65 13.74
N ASP A 220 4.84 -8.80 14.36
CA ASP A 220 4.03 -9.83 13.71
C ASP A 220 2.67 -9.26 13.28
N PRO A 221 2.39 -9.17 11.98
CA PRO A 221 1.11 -8.62 11.51
C PRO A 221 -0.11 -9.42 11.93
N ILE A 222 0.06 -10.66 12.35
CA ILE A 222 -1.01 -11.50 12.92
C ILE A 222 -1.12 -11.17 14.41
N VAL A 223 -1.77 -10.04 14.71
CA VAL A 223 -1.81 -9.53 16.09
C VAL A 223 -2.66 -10.37 17.00
N LEU A 224 -3.76 -10.92 16.49
CA LEU A 224 -4.69 -11.70 17.30
C LEU A 224 -5.52 -12.67 16.45
N THR A 225 -5.68 -13.88 16.97
CA THR A 225 -6.63 -14.87 16.43
C THR A 225 -7.53 -15.38 17.56
N LYS A 226 -8.81 -15.59 17.25
CA LYS A 226 -9.80 -16.18 18.17
C LYS A 226 -10.82 -17.02 17.41
N VAL A 227 -11.54 -17.88 18.12
CA VAL A 227 -12.73 -18.55 17.62
C VAL A 227 -13.89 -18.27 18.57
N PHE A 228 -15.00 -17.80 18.00
CA PHE A 228 -16.24 -17.49 18.74
C PHE A 228 -17.33 -18.52 18.40
N ASP A 229 -18.16 -18.85 19.40
CA ASP A 229 -19.41 -19.55 19.16
C ASP A 229 -20.52 -18.51 18.88
N CYS A 230 -21.11 -18.59 17.72
CA CYS A 230 -22.19 -17.70 17.28
C CYS A 230 -23.44 -18.54 16.96
N GLY A 231 -24.18 -18.91 17.99
CA GLY A 231 -25.41 -19.70 17.84
C GLY A 231 -25.17 -21.11 17.32
N GLY A 232 -24.10 -21.76 17.76
CA GLY A 232 -23.69 -23.11 17.37
C GLY A 232 -22.82 -23.17 16.12
N LYS A 233 -22.49 -22.03 15.51
CA LYS A 233 -21.48 -21.90 14.47
C LYS A 233 -20.16 -21.44 15.07
N LYS A 234 -19.04 -21.97 14.59
CA LYS A 234 -17.72 -21.44 14.91
C LYS A 234 -17.34 -20.36 13.90
N VAL A 235 -17.03 -19.17 14.40
CA VAL A 235 -16.59 -18.00 13.64
C VAL A 235 -15.15 -17.68 14.02
N GLY A 236 -14.24 -17.72 13.04
CA GLY A 236 -12.87 -17.29 13.26
C GLY A 236 -12.78 -15.75 13.31
N TYR A 237 -11.83 -15.25 14.09
CA TYR A 237 -11.44 -13.83 14.09
C TYR A 237 -9.94 -13.74 13.86
N LEU A 238 -9.55 -12.97 12.87
CA LEU A 238 -8.17 -12.68 12.52
C LEU A 238 -7.97 -11.18 12.45
N LEU A 239 -7.21 -10.61 13.39
CA LEU A 239 -6.71 -9.25 13.31
C LEU A 239 -5.36 -9.25 12.61
N TYR A 240 -5.29 -8.61 11.45
CA TYR A 240 -4.16 -8.64 10.56
C TYR A 240 -3.80 -7.23 10.08
N THR A 241 -2.57 -6.77 10.37
CA THR A 241 -2.19 -5.36 10.25
C THR A 241 -1.30 -5.02 9.05
N SER A 242 -0.68 -6.01 8.39
CA SER A 242 0.18 -5.73 7.23
C SER A 242 0.47 -6.99 6.41
N PHE A 243 0.45 -6.89 5.09
CA PHE A 243 0.81 -7.99 4.18
C PHE A 243 2.34 -8.04 3.99
N THR A 244 3.09 -8.30 5.07
CA THR A 244 4.52 -8.57 4.97
C THR A 244 4.75 -9.90 4.25
N PHE A 245 5.91 -10.05 3.59
CA PHE A 245 6.20 -11.29 2.88
C PHE A 245 6.28 -12.50 3.83
N GLU A 246 6.90 -12.29 5.00
CA GLU A 246 7.05 -13.30 6.05
C GLU A 246 5.72 -13.79 6.61
N SER A 247 4.73 -12.91 6.74
CA SER A 247 3.43 -13.26 7.32
C SER A 247 2.64 -14.28 6.50
N SER A 248 3.01 -14.51 5.23
CA SER A 248 2.40 -15.56 4.41
C SER A 248 2.48 -16.94 5.06
N LEU A 249 3.60 -17.22 5.75
CA LEU A 249 3.79 -18.48 6.50
C LEU A 249 2.91 -18.53 7.75
N GLY A 250 2.84 -17.44 8.50
CA GLY A 250 1.99 -17.34 9.70
C GLY A 250 0.51 -17.48 9.36
N LEU A 251 0.04 -16.79 8.32
CA LEU A 251 -1.34 -16.89 7.81
C LEU A 251 -1.70 -18.33 7.40
N TYR A 252 -0.77 -19.02 6.75
CA TYR A 252 -0.95 -20.42 6.39
C TYR A 252 -1.18 -21.31 7.63
N GLU A 253 -0.37 -21.15 8.68
CA GLU A 253 -0.55 -21.93 9.92
C GLU A 253 -1.85 -21.53 10.67
N VAL A 254 -2.20 -20.25 10.72
CA VAL A 254 -3.47 -19.78 11.30
C VAL A 254 -4.67 -20.40 10.56
N CYS A 255 -4.65 -20.39 9.23
CA CYS A 255 -5.73 -20.99 8.45
C CYS A 255 -5.82 -22.52 8.67
N LYS A 256 -4.70 -23.22 8.84
CA LYS A 256 -4.73 -24.66 9.22
C LYS A 256 -5.38 -24.90 10.58
N GLU A 257 -5.03 -24.07 11.58
CA GLU A 257 -5.67 -24.18 12.91
C GLU A 257 -7.16 -23.83 12.85
N PHE A 258 -7.55 -22.79 12.13
CA PHE A 258 -8.96 -22.46 11.92
C PHE A 258 -9.72 -23.59 11.21
N LYS A 259 -9.10 -24.22 10.22
CA LYS A 259 -9.67 -25.41 9.54
C LYS A 259 -9.86 -26.58 10.50
N LYS A 260 -8.88 -26.84 11.34
CA LYS A 260 -8.93 -27.88 12.38
C LYS A 260 -10.00 -27.59 13.45
N GLU A 261 -10.15 -26.31 13.83
CA GLU A 261 -11.24 -25.86 14.71
C GLU A 261 -12.61 -25.99 14.04
N GLY A 262 -12.67 -26.07 12.72
CA GLY A 262 -13.89 -26.19 11.95
C GLY A 262 -14.73 -24.92 11.91
N ILE A 263 -14.07 -23.77 11.74
CA ILE A 263 -14.80 -22.52 11.52
C ILE A 263 -15.57 -22.59 10.19
N SER A 264 -16.74 -21.98 10.14
CA SER A 264 -17.56 -21.88 8.94
C SER A 264 -17.67 -20.44 8.38
N GLU A 265 -17.33 -19.48 9.19
CA GLU A 265 -17.34 -18.06 8.86
C GLU A 265 -16.09 -17.38 9.46
N LEU A 266 -15.67 -16.25 8.89
CA LEU A 266 -14.49 -15.50 9.33
C LEU A 266 -14.83 -14.02 9.52
N ILE A 267 -14.39 -13.45 10.63
CA ILE A 267 -14.24 -12.02 10.82
C ILE A 267 -12.78 -11.69 10.51
N LEU A 268 -12.53 -11.02 9.37
CA LEU A 268 -11.22 -10.57 8.92
C LEU A 268 -11.07 -9.09 9.27
N ASP A 269 -10.27 -8.80 10.28
CA ASP A 269 -10.08 -7.44 10.78
C ASP A 269 -8.85 -6.79 10.12
N LEU A 270 -9.12 -5.91 9.17
CA LEU A 270 -8.15 -5.17 8.39
C LEU A 270 -8.13 -3.66 8.75
N ARG A 271 -8.78 -3.23 9.83
CA ARG A 271 -8.93 -1.80 10.15
C ARG A 271 -7.63 -1.04 10.32
N TYR A 272 -6.54 -1.72 10.63
CA TYR A 272 -5.19 -1.14 10.75
C TYR A 272 -4.24 -1.63 9.67
N ASN A 273 -4.76 -2.21 8.57
CA ASN A 273 -3.96 -2.80 7.53
C ASN A 273 -3.92 -1.92 6.29
N SER A 274 -2.80 -1.26 6.07
CA SER A 274 -2.57 -0.36 4.94
C SER A 274 -2.05 -1.05 3.67
N GLY A 275 -1.96 -2.39 3.66
CA GLY A 275 -1.55 -3.16 2.48
C GLY A 275 -0.25 -3.94 2.65
N GLY A 276 0.49 -4.11 1.55
CA GLY A 276 1.78 -4.79 1.50
C GLY A 276 2.00 -5.61 0.23
N TYR A 277 2.60 -6.79 0.37
CA TYR A 277 2.98 -7.63 -0.78
C TYR A 277 1.80 -8.37 -1.39
N VAL A 278 1.68 -8.29 -2.71
CA VAL A 278 0.69 -9.03 -3.52
C VAL A 278 0.83 -10.54 -3.33
N PHE A 279 2.05 -11.06 -3.24
CA PHE A 279 2.27 -12.50 -2.98
C PHE A 279 1.51 -12.99 -1.74
N THR A 280 1.60 -12.26 -0.64
CA THR A 280 0.94 -12.63 0.62
C THR A 280 -0.59 -12.46 0.53
N GLU A 281 -1.04 -11.44 -0.19
CA GLU A 281 -2.44 -11.21 -0.51
C GLU A 281 -3.03 -12.38 -1.31
N GLU A 282 -2.39 -12.80 -2.40
CA GLU A 282 -2.81 -13.93 -3.24
C GLU A 282 -2.86 -15.26 -2.45
N VAL A 283 -1.86 -15.50 -1.58
CA VAL A 283 -1.82 -16.67 -0.70
C VAL A 283 -3.03 -16.66 0.23
N LEU A 284 -3.31 -15.53 0.90
CA LEU A 284 -4.47 -15.41 1.79
C LEU A 284 -5.77 -15.56 1.00
N ALA A 285 -5.90 -14.87 -0.14
CA ALA A 285 -7.09 -14.96 -1.00
C ALA A 285 -7.40 -16.41 -1.39
N SER A 286 -6.38 -17.20 -1.75
CA SER A 286 -6.56 -18.63 -2.09
C SER A 286 -6.95 -19.51 -0.89
N MET A 287 -6.60 -19.11 0.32
CA MET A 287 -7.05 -19.82 1.53
C MET A 287 -8.48 -19.45 1.94
N LEU A 288 -8.93 -18.23 1.58
CA LEU A 288 -10.26 -17.73 1.91
C LEU A 288 -11.29 -18.01 0.81
N ALA A 289 -10.90 -18.08 -0.46
CA ALA A 289 -11.81 -18.32 -1.58
C ALA A 289 -12.52 -19.68 -1.48
N PRO A 290 -13.71 -19.85 -2.09
CA PRO A 290 -14.38 -21.14 -2.15
C PRO A 290 -13.45 -22.23 -2.72
N GLU A 291 -13.39 -23.37 -2.04
CA GLU A 291 -12.42 -24.43 -2.35
C GLU A 291 -12.51 -24.92 -3.81
N THR A 292 -13.72 -24.94 -4.38
CA THR A 292 -13.97 -25.31 -5.77
C THR A 292 -13.32 -24.32 -6.75
N GLU A 293 -13.35 -23.04 -6.45
CA GLU A 293 -12.76 -22.01 -7.30
C GLU A 293 -11.23 -22.09 -7.30
N VAL A 294 -10.64 -22.35 -6.13
CA VAL A 294 -9.20 -22.53 -5.98
C VAL A 294 -8.72 -23.80 -6.72
N LYS A 295 -9.45 -24.90 -6.61
CA LYS A 295 -9.14 -26.15 -7.34
C LYS A 295 -9.25 -26.01 -8.86
N ASN A 296 -10.18 -25.18 -9.32
CA ASN A 296 -10.38 -24.90 -10.74
C ASN A 296 -9.36 -23.89 -11.29
N GLY A 297 -8.60 -23.22 -10.44
CA GLY A 297 -7.74 -22.10 -10.85
C GLY A 297 -8.55 -20.96 -11.44
N SER A 298 -9.65 -20.58 -10.79
CA SER A 298 -10.50 -19.47 -11.24
C SER A 298 -9.75 -18.13 -11.12
N VAL A 299 -10.13 -17.15 -11.93
CA VAL A 299 -9.51 -15.84 -11.94
C VAL A 299 -9.75 -15.14 -10.60
N TYR A 300 -8.69 -14.74 -9.93
CA TYR A 300 -8.75 -13.95 -8.70
C TYR A 300 -8.91 -12.46 -9.04
N GLU A 301 -7.99 -11.95 -9.84
CA GLU A 301 -7.95 -10.56 -10.31
C GLU A 301 -7.53 -10.49 -11.78
N THR A 302 -7.74 -9.34 -12.39
CA THR A 302 -7.22 -9.00 -13.71
C THR A 302 -6.42 -7.71 -13.58
N GLU A 303 -5.26 -7.66 -14.20
CA GLU A 303 -4.40 -6.49 -14.23
C GLU A 303 -4.70 -5.60 -15.43
N VAL A 304 -4.68 -4.28 -15.22
CA VAL A 304 -4.79 -3.26 -16.27
C VAL A 304 -3.58 -2.35 -16.19
N TRP A 305 -2.76 -2.38 -17.21
CA TRP A 305 -1.53 -1.61 -17.34
C TRP A 305 -1.73 -0.34 -18.18
N ASN A 306 -0.69 0.46 -18.36
CA ASN A 306 -0.74 1.56 -19.31
C ASN A 306 -0.94 1.05 -20.75
N ASP A 307 -1.36 1.92 -21.67
CA ASP A 307 -1.73 1.53 -23.03
C ASP A 307 -0.60 0.86 -23.81
N ASP A 308 0.65 1.24 -23.57
CA ASP A 308 1.82 0.68 -24.24
C ASP A 308 2.05 -0.79 -23.81
N TYR A 309 1.91 -1.06 -22.51
CA TYR A 309 2.04 -2.42 -21.99
C TYR A 309 0.82 -3.29 -22.29
N MET A 310 -0.39 -2.73 -22.30
CA MET A 310 -1.58 -3.45 -22.75
C MET A 310 -1.43 -3.91 -24.20
N ALA A 311 -0.96 -3.03 -25.09
CA ALA A 311 -0.70 -3.39 -26.49
C ALA A 311 0.40 -4.45 -26.64
N TYR A 312 1.47 -4.35 -25.83
CA TYR A 312 2.54 -5.34 -25.81
C TYR A 312 2.05 -6.72 -25.36
N TYR A 313 1.32 -6.80 -24.24
CA TYR A 313 0.79 -8.08 -23.73
C TYR A 313 -0.23 -8.70 -24.69
N GLU A 314 -1.05 -7.87 -25.37
CA GLU A 314 -1.96 -8.35 -26.40
C GLU A 314 -1.20 -8.95 -27.59
N GLU A 315 -0.12 -8.29 -28.08
CA GLU A 315 0.73 -8.78 -29.17
C GLU A 315 1.43 -10.09 -28.80
N MET A 316 1.90 -10.21 -27.56
CA MET A 316 2.56 -11.43 -27.06
C MET A 316 1.57 -12.55 -26.72
N GLY A 317 0.29 -12.24 -26.59
CA GLY A 317 -0.75 -13.17 -26.16
C GLY A 317 -0.63 -13.56 -24.68
N ASP A 318 -0.10 -12.65 -23.88
CA ASP A 318 0.07 -12.83 -22.45
C ASP A 318 -1.26 -12.70 -21.71
N ASP A 319 -1.42 -13.52 -20.68
CA ASP A 319 -2.62 -13.51 -19.83
C ASP A 319 -2.41 -12.59 -18.62
N LEU A 320 -3.23 -11.55 -18.53
CA LEU A 320 -3.20 -10.58 -17.44
C LEU A 320 -4.08 -10.98 -16.24
N ASN A 321 -4.63 -12.18 -16.27
CA ASN A 321 -5.40 -12.70 -15.15
C ASN A 321 -4.48 -13.30 -14.08
N ILE A 322 -4.74 -12.97 -12.85
CA ILE A 322 -4.18 -13.60 -11.67
C ILE A 322 -5.16 -14.66 -11.20
N TYR A 323 -4.66 -15.85 -10.92
CA TYR A 323 -5.50 -17.02 -10.62
C TYR A 323 -5.33 -17.45 -9.16
N PHE A 324 -6.40 -17.92 -8.54
CA PHE A 324 -6.27 -18.69 -7.32
C PHE A 324 -5.39 -19.92 -7.56
N ARG A 325 -4.54 -20.24 -6.61
CA ARG A 325 -3.60 -21.36 -6.72
C ARG A 325 -3.65 -22.25 -5.49
N THR A 326 -3.51 -23.54 -5.72
CA THR A 326 -3.36 -24.53 -4.64
C THR A 326 -1.94 -24.58 -4.10
N LYS A 327 -0.97 -24.03 -4.83
CA LYS A 327 0.45 -24.02 -4.43
C LYS A 327 1.09 -22.71 -4.82
N TYR A 328 1.88 -22.18 -3.90
CA TYR A 328 2.73 -21.03 -4.11
C TYR A 328 4.18 -21.39 -3.87
N SER A 329 5.08 -20.89 -4.70
CA SER A 329 6.52 -21.02 -4.56
C SER A 329 7.18 -19.72 -5.02
N GLN A 330 7.88 -19.05 -4.11
CA GLN A 330 8.54 -17.78 -4.38
C GLN A 330 9.86 -17.69 -3.60
N VAL A 331 10.84 -17.03 -4.19
CA VAL A 331 12.09 -16.66 -3.49
C VAL A 331 12.04 -15.16 -3.21
N HIS A 332 12.27 -14.79 -1.96
CA HIS A 332 12.37 -13.40 -1.54
C HIS A 332 13.52 -13.27 -0.53
N LYS A 333 14.44 -12.34 -0.75
CA LYS A 333 15.64 -12.13 0.11
C LYS A 333 16.36 -13.46 0.43
N ASP A 334 16.65 -14.26 -0.60
CA ASP A 334 17.32 -15.57 -0.53
C ASP A 334 16.58 -16.66 0.27
N LYS A 335 15.40 -16.39 0.76
CA LYS A 335 14.54 -17.38 1.42
C LYS A 335 13.46 -17.87 0.46
N LYS A 336 13.28 -19.21 0.42
CA LYS A 336 12.22 -19.84 -0.36
C LYS A 336 10.96 -20.01 0.47
N TYR A 337 9.84 -19.59 -0.11
CA TYR A 337 8.49 -19.73 0.45
C TYR A 337 7.74 -20.77 -0.38
N GLU A 338 7.33 -21.87 0.23
CA GLU A 338 6.54 -22.93 -0.40
C GLU A 338 5.31 -23.21 0.44
N LEU A 339 4.13 -23.03 -0.13
CA LEU A 339 2.86 -23.13 0.55
C LEU A 339 1.89 -23.99 -0.27
N ASN A 340 1.17 -24.90 0.39
CA ASN A 340 0.07 -25.67 -0.19
C ASN A 340 -1.26 -25.18 0.36
N THR A 341 -1.86 -24.17 -0.28
CA THR A 341 -3.08 -23.51 0.20
C THR A 341 -4.27 -24.46 0.30
N SER A 342 -4.27 -25.60 -0.39
CA SER A 342 -5.32 -26.63 -0.24
C SER A 342 -5.44 -27.17 1.18
N ASP A 343 -4.31 -27.26 1.91
CA ASP A 343 -4.30 -27.78 3.28
C ASP A 343 -4.88 -26.76 4.26
N ALA A 344 -4.85 -25.49 3.90
CA ALA A 344 -5.25 -24.34 4.71
C ALA A 344 -6.53 -23.63 4.19
N ASN A 345 -7.10 -24.06 3.05
CA ASN A 345 -8.33 -23.44 2.56
C ASN A 345 -9.49 -23.73 3.51
N LEU A 346 -10.19 -22.69 3.92
CA LEU A 346 -11.16 -22.70 5.01
C LEU A 346 -12.57 -23.14 4.59
N GLY A 347 -12.89 -23.08 3.29
CA GLY A 347 -14.21 -23.43 2.79
C GLY A 347 -15.33 -22.60 3.42
N LEU A 348 -15.10 -21.32 3.62
CA LEU A 348 -15.99 -20.42 4.34
C LEU A 348 -17.32 -20.21 3.62
N SER A 349 -18.39 -20.10 4.40
CA SER A 349 -19.73 -19.70 3.91
C SER A 349 -19.92 -18.19 3.90
N LYS A 350 -19.23 -17.45 4.77
CA LYS A 350 -19.32 -16.00 4.89
C LYS A 350 -18.04 -15.38 5.46
N ILE A 351 -17.75 -14.15 5.02
CA ILE A 351 -16.68 -13.30 5.53
C ILE A 351 -17.29 -11.97 5.99
N TYR A 352 -16.88 -11.50 7.16
CA TYR A 352 -17.13 -10.16 7.69
C TYR A 352 -15.79 -9.42 7.71
N ALA A 353 -15.63 -8.40 6.89
CA ALA A 353 -14.41 -7.61 6.82
C ALA A 353 -14.56 -6.36 7.69
N LEU A 354 -13.75 -6.21 8.73
CA LEU A 354 -13.69 -4.98 9.50
C LEU A 354 -12.67 -4.05 8.86
N VAL A 355 -13.12 -2.87 8.44
CA VAL A 355 -12.31 -1.90 7.69
C VAL A 355 -12.43 -0.49 8.25
N SER A 356 -11.41 0.33 7.97
CA SER A 356 -11.40 1.76 8.29
C SER A 356 -10.77 2.56 7.14
N GLU A 357 -10.68 3.87 7.26
CA GLU A 357 -9.93 4.72 6.33
C GLU A 357 -8.43 4.34 6.21
N GLY A 358 -7.90 3.60 7.19
CA GLY A 358 -6.56 3.03 7.17
C GLY A 358 -6.43 1.76 6.34
N SER A 359 -7.55 1.10 6.00
CA SER A 359 -7.56 -0.10 5.16
C SER A 359 -7.29 0.29 3.72
N ALA A 360 -6.16 -0.14 3.16
CA ALA A 360 -5.70 0.32 1.86
C ALA A 360 -5.09 -0.81 1.02
N SER A 361 -5.14 -0.64 -0.30
CA SER A 361 -4.25 -1.37 -1.20
C SER A 361 -4.52 -2.88 -1.19
N ALA A 362 -3.57 -3.76 -0.74
CA ALA A 362 -3.78 -5.22 -0.64
C ALA A 362 -4.99 -5.59 0.23
N SER A 363 -5.33 -4.77 1.25
CA SER A 363 -6.55 -4.94 2.05
C SER A 363 -7.83 -4.69 1.24
N GLU A 364 -7.81 -3.75 0.33
CA GLU A 364 -8.94 -3.45 -0.56
C GLU A 364 -9.01 -4.47 -1.68
N SER A 365 -7.86 -4.81 -2.28
CA SER A 365 -7.74 -5.76 -3.38
C SER A 365 -8.26 -7.14 -3.00
N ILE A 366 -7.87 -7.70 -1.85
CA ILE A 366 -8.35 -9.01 -1.41
C ILE A 366 -9.88 -9.05 -1.29
N LEU A 367 -10.51 -7.96 -0.85
CA LEU A 367 -11.96 -7.87 -0.78
C LEU A 367 -12.58 -7.79 -2.17
N VAL A 368 -12.03 -6.95 -3.06
CA VAL A 368 -12.48 -6.82 -4.47
C VAL A 368 -12.41 -8.17 -5.17
N GLY A 369 -11.29 -8.88 -5.10
CA GLY A 369 -11.12 -10.16 -5.77
C GLY A 369 -12.02 -11.28 -5.22
N LEU A 370 -12.35 -11.25 -3.92
CA LEU A 370 -13.22 -12.24 -3.29
C LEU A 370 -14.74 -11.95 -3.46
N MET A 371 -15.16 -10.69 -3.56
CA MET A 371 -16.58 -10.30 -3.65
C MET A 371 -17.40 -11.10 -4.66
N PRO A 372 -16.96 -11.31 -5.91
CA PRO A 372 -17.75 -12.01 -6.91
C PRO A 372 -18.02 -13.48 -6.58
N TYR A 373 -17.21 -14.07 -5.72
CA TYR A 373 -17.30 -15.47 -5.31
C TYR A 373 -18.22 -15.69 -4.11
N TYR A 374 -18.37 -14.66 -3.28
CA TYR A 374 -19.21 -14.72 -2.08
C TYR A 374 -20.66 -14.27 -2.30
N LYS A 375 -20.98 -13.60 -3.42
CA LYS A 375 -22.36 -13.24 -3.82
C LYS A 375 -23.19 -12.60 -2.70
N GLY A 376 -22.62 -11.62 -1.99
CA GLY A 376 -23.25 -10.94 -0.86
C GLY A 376 -23.00 -11.60 0.51
N ASN A 377 -22.25 -12.70 0.55
CA ASN A 377 -21.76 -13.29 1.80
C ASN A 377 -20.35 -12.79 2.19
N LEU A 378 -19.82 -11.78 1.52
CA LEU A 378 -18.73 -10.95 2.01
C LEU A 378 -19.36 -9.62 2.39
N GLU A 379 -19.31 -9.29 3.67
CA GLU A 379 -19.95 -8.11 4.25
C GLU A 379 -18.88 -7.19 4.84
N ILE A 380 -18.85 -5.95 4.37
CA ILE A 380 -17.90 -4.93 4.81
C ILE A 380 -18.52 -4.15 5.97
N ILE A 381 -17.83 -4.10 7.10
CA ILE A 381 -18.26 -3.43 8.32
C ILE A 381 -17.20 -2.40 8.72
N GLY A 382 -17.58 -1.16 8.91
CA GLY A 382 -16.67 -0.11 9.36
C GLY A 382 -16.87 1.22 8.67
N GLN A 383 -15.78 1.81 8.21
CA GLN A 383 -15.74 3.08 7.50
C GLN A 383 -15.31 2.86 6.05
N GLN A 384 -15.51 3.88 5.20
CA GLN A 384 -15.00 3.87 3.84
C GLN A 384 -13.47 3.66 3.85
N THR A 385 -12.98 2.80 2.96
CA THR A 385 -11.55 2.51 2.87
C THR A 385 -10.78 3.59 2.13
N HIS A 386 -9.47 3.43 2.00
CA HIS A 386 -8.56 4.47 1.51
C HIS A 386 -8.72 4.82 0.01
N GLY A 387 -9.13 3.86 -0.82
CA GLY A 387 -9.27 4.07 -2.26
C GLY A 387 -8.00 3.86 -3.08
N LYS A 388 -7.07 3.02 -2.63
CA LYS A 388 -5.89 2.69 -3.43
C LYS A 388 -6.11 1.47 -4.30
N TYR A 389 -6.49 1.71 -5.54
CA TYR A 389 -6.86 0.72 -6.55
C TYR A 389 -5.73 0.33 -7.52
N CYS A 390 -4.48 0.68 -7.20
CA CYS A 390 -3.33 0.41 -8.07
C CYS A 390 -2.18 -0.24 -7.30
N SER A 391 -1.34 -0.98 -8.04
CA SER A 391 -0.15 -1.63 -7.53
C SER A 391 1.10 -0.93 -8.02
N GLY A 392 2.18 -1.09 -7.30
CA GLY A 392 3.47 -0.54 -7.68
C GLY A 392 4.61 -1.49 -7.44
N ILE A 393 5.75 -1.14 -8.01
CA ILE A 393 7.03 -1.80 -7.75
C ILE A 393 7.98 -0.83 -7.06
N MET A 394 8.84 -1.38 -6.20
CA MET A 394 10.00 -0.67 -5.68
C MET A 394 11.21 -1.03 -6.54
N TRP A 395 11.85 -0.01 -7.11
CA TRP A 395 12.98 -0.21 -7.99
C TRP A 395 14.19 0.58 -7.49
N LYS A 396 15.30 -0.12 -7.24
CA LYS A 396 16.59 0.50 -6.93
C LYS A 396 17.23 1.01 -8.21
N GLY A 397 17.74 2.24 -8.20
CA GLY A 397 18.35 2.83 -9.37
C GLY A 397 19.56 2.03 -9.89
N GLU A 398 20.39 1.48 -8.97
CA GLU A 398 21.49 0.60 -9.35
C GLU A 398 21.04 -0.65 -10.11
N GLU A 399 19.95 -1.29 -9.66
CA GLU A 399 19.38 -2.46 -10.32
C GLU A 399 18.81 -2.11 -11.71
N TRP A 400 18.10 -0.98 -11.78
CA TRP A 400 17.56 -0.50 -13.04
C TRP A 400 18.65 -0.24 -14.09
N PHE A 401 19.71 0.48 -13.72
CA PHE A 401 20.84 0.71 -14.64
C PHE A 401 21.53 -0.59 -15.03
N GLN A 402 21.71 -1.52 -14.10
CA GLN A 402 22.31 -2.82 -14.41
C GLN A 402 21.45 -3.60 -15.43
N ASP A 403 20.13 -3.61 -15.27
CA ASP A 403 19.21 -4.26 -16.19
C ASP A 403 19.26 -3.60 -17.58
N VAL A 404 19.31 -2.26 -17.64
CA VAL A 404 19.47 -1.52 -18.89
C VAL A 404 20.77 -1.90 -19.59
N VAL A 405 21.89 -1.85 -18.87
CA VAL A 405 23.21 -2.20 -19.42
C VAL A 405 23.24 -3.64 -19.93
N ASP A 406 22.65 -4.57 -19.21
CA ASP A 406 22.61 -5.98 -19.62
C ASP A 406 21.70 -6.19 -20.83
N ASN A 407 20.63 -5.42 -20.96
CA ASN A 407 19.79 -5.43 -22.16
C ASN A 407 20.52 -4.87 -23.37
N TYR A 408 21.25 -3.77 -23.23
CA TYR A 408 22.11 -3.24 -24.29
C TYR A 408 23.11 -4.30 -24.77
N LYS A 409 23.79 -4.99 -23.84
CA LYS A 409 24.72 -6.08 -24.19
C LYS A 409 24.05 -7.24 -24.92
N LYS A 410 22.85 -7.67 -24.47
CA LYS A 410 22.07 -8.71 -25.16
C LYS A 410 21.81 -8.34 -26.64
N ASN A 411 21.57 -7.06 -26.90
CA ASN A 411 21.34 -6.50 -28.22
C ASN A 411 22.66 -6.13 -28.97
N LYS A 412 23.82 -6.51 -28.43
CA LYS A 412 25.15 -6.18 -29.00
C LYS A 412 25.42 -4.69 -29.10
N LEU A 413 24.88 -3.92 -28.18
CA LEU A 413 25.09 -2.47 -28.03
C LEU A 413 25.93 -2.21 -26.78
N ASP A 414 26.60 -1.07 -26.73
CA ASP A 414 27.31 -0.57 -25.54
C ASP A 414 26.55 0.62 -24.96
N PHE A 415 26.13 0.50 -23.71
CA PHE A 415 25.38 1.57 -23.01
C PHE A 415 26.22 2.84 -22.87
N ALA A 416 27.51 2.71 -22.48
CA ALA A 416 28.37 3.86 -22.26
C ALA A 416 28.73 4.57 -23.58
N GLU A 417 28.80 3.85 -24.69
CA GLU A 417 28.95 4.45 -26.01
C GLU A 417 27.69 5.24 -26.42
N LYS A 418 26.50 4.70 -26.13
CA LYS A 418 25.23 5.34 -26.48
C LYS A 418 24.85 6.47 -25.55
N HIS A 419 25.19 6.35 -24.28
CA HIS A 419 24.87 7.31 -23.20
C HIS A 419 26.14 7.68 -22.43
N PRO A 420 27.12 8.39 -23.06
CA PRO A 420 28.42 8.68 -22.46
C PRO A 420 28.31 9.54 -21.19
N LEU A 421 27.26 10.35 -21.07
CA LEU A 421 27.01 11.19 -19.90
C LEU A 421 26.62 10.38 -18.66
N PHE A 422 26.05 9.18 -18.84
CA PHE A 422 25.57 8.30 -17.77
C PHE A 422 26.42 7.02 -17.59
N ALA A 423 27.63 7.00 -18.14
CA ALA A 423 28.51 5.83 -18.08
C ALA A 423 28.95 5.46 -16.65
N ASP A 424 29.07 6.44 -15.77
CA ASP A 424 29.57 6.27 -14.38
C ASP A 424 28.44 6.01 -13.35
N TRP A 425 27.29 5.47 -13.80
CA TRP A 425 26.10 5.28 -12.99
C TRP A 425 26.35 4.56 -11.65
N LYS A 426 27.26 3.58 -11.61
CA LYS A 426 27.60 2.86 -10.36
C LYS A 426 28.08 3.76 -9.23
N LYS A 427 28.61 4.94 -9.57
CA LYS A 427 29.12 5.90 -8.61
C LYS A 427 28.01 6.76 -8.00
N TYR A 428 26.96 7.04 -8.76
CA TYR A 428 26.01 8.12 -8.44
C TYR A 428 24.61 7.66 -8.05
N ILE A 429 24.22 6.38 -8.33
CA ILE A 429 22.81 5.97 -8.22
C ILE A 429 22.55 4.93 -7.12
N ALA A 430 23.57 4.51 -6.35
CA ALA A 430 23.49 3.37 -5.46
C ALA A 430 22.37 3.45 -4.41
N ASP A 431 22.09 4.64 -3.89
CA ASP A 431 21.13 4.85 -2.81
C ASP A 431 19.77 5.35 -3.29
N TRP A 432 19.64 5.63 -4.60
CA TRP A 432 18.39 6.09 -5.18
C TRP A 432 17.41 4.95 -5.45
N GLY A 433 16.13 5.25 -5.24
CA GLY A 433 15.05 4.34 -5.56
C GLY A 433 13.74 5.04 -5.84
N ILE A 434 12.85 4.33 -6.53
CA ILE A 434 11.51 4.78 -6.87
C ILE A 434 10.49 3.72 -6.48
N TYR A 435 9.37 4.14 -5.90
CA TYR A 435 8.14 3.36 -5.85
C TYR A 435 7.19 3.95 -6.87
N VAL A 436 6.84 3.21 -7.90
CA VAL A 436 6.07 3.68 -9.06
C VAL A 436 4.83 2.84 -9.25
N MET A 437 3.68 3.49 -9.52
CA MET A 437 2.43 2.81 -9.87
C MET A 437 2.51 2.28 -11.29
N ILE A 438 2.18 0.99 -11.49
CA ILE A 438 2.37 0.30 -12.77
C ILE A 438 1.09 -0.29 -13.34
N ASN A 439 0.15 -0.74 -12.51
CA ASN A 439 -1.11 -1.30 -12.94
C ASN A 439 -2.26 -1.00 -11.97
N MET A 440 -3.47 -1.15 -12.45
CA MET A 440 -4.67 -1.27 -11.64
C MET A 440 -5.08 -2.73 -11.56
N TYR A 441 -5.70 -3.11 -10.45
CA TYR A 441 -6.37 -4.40 -10.32
C TYR A 441 -7.88 -4.25 -10.54
N ALA A 442 -8.49 -5.32 -11.01
CA ALA A 442 -9.95 -5.46 -11.10
C ALA A 442 -10.35 -6.88 -10.71
N ASP A 443 -11.60 -7.08 -10.37
CA ASP A 443 -12.13 -8.42 -10.12
C ASP A 443 -12.20 -9.26 -11.42
N LYS A 444 -12.59 -10.51 -11.30
CA LYS A 444 -12.75 -11.42 -12.47
C LYS A 444 -13.72 -10.93 -13.55
N ASN A 445 -14.53 -9.94 -13.28
CA ASN A 445 -15.47 -9.35 -14.22
C ASN A 445 -14.93 -8.05 -14.84
N GLY A 446 -13.70 -7.63 -14.45
CA GLY A 446 -13.11 -6.37 -14.85
C GLY A 446 -13.70 -5.16 -14.10
N GLU A 447 -14.32 -5.38 -12.93
CA GLU A 447 -14.89 -4.33 -12.10
C GLU A 447 -13.96 -4.02 -10.91
N ASN A 448 -13.85 -2.75 -10.56
CA ASN A 448 -13.14 -2.32 -9.36
C ASN A 448 -13.99 -1.35 -8.53
N PRO A 449 -14.74 -1.88 -7.54
CA PRO A 449 -15.60 -1.05 -6.69
C PRO A 449 -14.81 -0.14 -5.72
N CYS A 450 -13.49 -0.34 -5.59
CA CYS A 450 -12.62 0.53 -4.80
C CYS A 450 -12.38 1.90 -5.47
N MET A 451 -12.61 2.01 -6.76
CA MET A 451 -12.39 3.25 -7.51
C MET A 451 -13.58 4.21 -7.39
N PRO A 452 -13.34 5.53 -7.25
CA PRO A 452 -12.04 6.19 -7.02
C PRO A 452 -11.74 6.41 -5.53
N ASP A 453 -12.73 6.21 -4.64
CA ASP A 453 -12.73 6.75 -3.28
C ASP A 453 -12.69 5.67 -2.18
N GLY A 454 -12.45 4.41 -2.55
CA GLY A 454 -12.44 3.28 -1.62
C GLY A 454 -13.75 2.50 -1.56
N LEU A 455 -13.70 1.36 -0.86
CA LEU A 455 -14.86 0.49 -0.63
C LEU A 455 -15.79 1.13 0.39
N THR A 456 -17.05 1.27 0.03
CA THR A 456 -18.09 1.71 0.96
C THR A 456 -18.54 0.54 1.82
N PRO A 457 -18.63 0.67 3.16
CA PRO A 457 -19.10 -0.40 4.03
C PRO A 457 -20.58 -0.71 3.80
N ASP A 458 -20.95 -2.00 3.92
CA ASP A 458 -22.35 -2.45 3.97
C ASP A 458 -23.00 -2.08 5.31
N VAL A 459 -22.20 -2.02 6.36
CA VAL A 459 -22.61 -1.67 7.72
C VAL A 459 -21.62 -0.67 8.30
N GLU A 460 -22.07 0.54 8.57
CA GLU A 460 -21.26 1.55 9.23
C GLU A 460 -20.96 1.17 10.67
N ALA A 461 -19.69 1.24 11.06
CA ALA A 461 -19.23 1.06 12.43
C ALA A 461 -17.93 1.85 12.65
N GLU A 462 -17.73 2.33 13.86
CA GLU A 462 -16.56 3.12 14.23
C GLU A 462 -15.63 2.34 15.17
N ASP A 463 -14.35 2.64 15.02
CA ASP A 463 -13.30 2.14 15.90
C ASP A 463 -13.23 3.01 17.17
N LEU A 464 -14.01 2.64 18.20
CA LEU A 464 -14.13 3.38 19.46
C LEU A 464 -13.00 2.97 20.44
N PHE A 465 -11.74 3.27 20.08
CA PHE A 465 -10.58 2.91 20.89
C PHE A 465 -10.58 3.58 22.27
N GLU A 466 -11.23 4.74 22.40
CA GLU A 466 -11.40 5.47 23.67
C GLU A 466 -12.29 4.75 24.70
N GLU A 467 -13.02 3.72 24.30
CA GLU A 467 -13.80 2.91 25.22
C GLU A 467 -12.96 1.85 25.98
N HIS A 468 -11.66 1.76 25.71
CA HIS A 468 -10.69 0.87 26.37
C HIS A 468 -10.99 -0.64 26.29
N TYR A 469 -11.91 -1.09 25.42
CA TYR A 469 -12.08 -2.53 25.19
C TYR A 469 -10.93 -3.07 24.35
N PRO A 470 -10.23 -4.11 24.83
CA PRO A 470 -9.17 -4.75 24.05
C PRO A 470 -9.68 -5.28 22.72
N LEU A 471 -8.84 -5.29 21.70
CA LEU A 471 -9.16 -5.97 20.44
C LEU A 471 -9.41 -7.45 20.71
N GLY A 472 -10.44 -8.02 20.08
CA GLY A 472 -10.92 -9.38 20.36
C GLY A 472 -11.80 -9.53 21.61
N ASP A 473 -12.13 -8.47 22.32
CA ASP A 473 -13.20 -8.46 23.33
C ASP A 473 -14.56 -8.33 22.62
N GLU A 474 -15.53 -9.12 23.01
CA GLU A 474 -16.87 -9.11 22.40
C GLU A 474 -17.62 -7.78 22.60
N ARG A 475 -17.16 -6.94 23.52
CA ARG A 475 -17.70 -5.60 23.79
C ARG A 475 -17.07 -4.53 22.90
N GLU A 476 -15.95 -4.83 22.24
CA GLU A 476 -15.30 -3.90 21.32
C GLU A 476 -16.26 -3.55 20.16
N ALA A 477 -16.36 -2.27 19.81
CA ALA A 477 -17.46 -1.75 19.02
C ALA A 477 -17.63 -2.45 17.66
N MET A 478 -16.58 -2.51 16.83
CA MET A 478 -16.68 -3.11 15.50
C MET A 478 -16.82 -4.65 15.56
N LEU A 479 -16.07 -5.30 16.45
CA LEU A 479 -16.18 -6.75 16.64
C LEU A 479 -17.57 -7.15 17.14
N ASN A 480 -18.15 -6.36 18.05
CA ASN A 480 -19.50 -6.59 18.54
C ASN A 480 -20.54 -6.59 17.40
N VAL A 481 -20.46 -5.61 16.51
CA VAL A 481 -21.32 -5.54 15.30
C VAL A 481 -21.14 -6.79 14.45
N ALA A 482 -19.90 -7.19 14.15
CA ALA A 482 -19.64 -8.39 13.35
C ALA A 482 -20.16 -9.67 14.00
N LEU A 483 -19.98 -9.84 15.32
CA LEU A 483 -20.48 -10.99 16.07
C LEU A 483 -22.03 -11.05 16.08
N GLN A 484 -22.71 -9.90 16.19
CA GLN A 484 -24.17 -9.84 16.03
C GLN A 484 -24.59 -10.28 14.64
N ARG A 485 -23.90 -9.79 13.59
CA ARG A 485 -24.15 -10.19 12.19
C ARG A 485 -23.88 -11.67 11.96
N ALA A 486 -22.93 -12.25 12.71
CA ALA A 486 -22.66 -13.69 12.71
C ALA A 486 -23.67 -14.51 13.51
N GLY A 487 -24.62 -13.88 14.20
CA GLY A 487 -25.71 -14.55 14.93
C GLY A 487 -25.43 -14.83 16.39
N LYS A 488 -24.44 -14.15 17.00
CA LYS A 488 -24.21 -14.23 18.45
C LYS A 488 -25.29 -13.41 19.16
N THR A 489 -26.06 -14.04 20.07
CA THR A 489 -27.25 -13.44 20.68
C THR A 489 -27.08 -13.06 22.15
N ASP A 490 -26.04 -13.53 22.78
CA ASP A 490 -25.72 -13.27 24.20
C ASP A 490 -24.89 -11.99 24.43
N LEU A 491 -24.77 -11.16 23.36
CA LEU A 491 -24.09 -9.90 23.41
C LEU A 491 -25.00 -8.78 23.95
N GLN A 492 -24.42 -7.85 24.68
CA GLN A 492 -25.05 -6.55 24.87
C GLN A 492 -25.07 -5.82 23.51
N ALA A 493 -26.24 -5.79 22.88
CA ALA A 493 -26.39 -5.23 21.55
C ALA A 493 -25.91 -3.78 21.52
N ARG A 494 -24.96 -3.49 20.64
CA ARG A 494 -24.60 -2.13 20.25
C ARG A 494 -25.32 -1.83 18.95
N THR A 495 -25.96 -0.68 18.86
CA THR A 495 -26.45 -0.18 17.57
C THR A 495 -25.25 0.22 16.74
N ALA A 496 -25.19 -0.23 15.48
CA ALA A 496 -24.15 0.12 14.52
C ALA A 496 -23.99 1.64 14.34
N SER A 497 -25.00 2.39 14.72
CA SER A 497 -25.06 3.85 14.69
C SER A 497 -25.35 4.38 16.10
N ARG A 498 -24.32 4.63 16.89
CA ARG A 498 -24.37 5.84 17.68
C ARG A 498 -24.26 6.96 16.66
N SER A 499 -25.20 7.91 16.69
CA SER A 499 -24.96 9.22 16.07
C SER A 499 -23.54 9.62 16.46
N VAL A 500 -22.68 9.75 15.46
CA VAL A 500 -21.27 10.11 15.57
C VAL A 500 -21.18 11.26 16.56
N VAL A 501 -20.88 10.98 17.81
CA VAL A 501 -20.19 11.95 18.63
C VAL A 501 -18.75 11.83 18.14
N SER A 502 -18.47 12.46 16.99
CA SER A 502 -17.10 12.63 16.57
C SER A 502 -16.36 13.14 17.78
N LEU A 503 -15.30 12.45 18.17
CA LEU A 503 -14.38 13.00 19.17
C LEU A 503 -14.15 14.45 18.77
N PRO A 504 -14.35 15.45 19.65
CA PRO A 504 -14.14 16.85 19.31
C PRO A 504 -12.63 17.12 19.21
N LEU A 505 -12.00 16.39 18.29
CA LEU A 505 -10.58 16.44 17.96
C LEU A 505 -10.40 17.33 16.74
N GLY A 506 -9.23 17.92 16.63
CA GLY A 506 -8.78 18.54 15.40
C GLY A 506 -8.33 17.48 14.38
N ASP A 507 -7.59 17.92 13.38
CA ASP A 507 -7.12 17.04 12.30
C ASP A 507 -6.30 15.85 12.81
N GLU A 508 -6.50 14.69 12.20
CA GLU A 508 -5.64 13.51 12.38
C GLU A 508 -4.24 13.80 11.81
N ILE A 509 -3.23 13.51 12.62
CA ILE A 509 -1.82 13.64 12.23
C ILE A 509 -1.32 12.28 11.78
N ARG A 510 -1.10 12.12 10.47
CA ARG A 510 -0.62 10.88 9.87
C ARG A 510 0.88 10.94 9.62
N ILE A 511 1.62 10.02 10.23
CA ILE A 511 3.04 9.79 9.94
C ILE A 511 3.18 8.49 9.14
N LYS A 512 3.90 8.57 8.03
CA LYS A 512 4.25 7.40 7.22
C LYS A 512 5.54 6.78 7.77
N ASN A 513 5.45 5.99 8.80
CA ASN A 513 6.58 5.29 9.40
C ASN A 513 6.62 3.79 9.06
N ASN A 514 5.52 3.21 8.58
CA ASN A 514 5.51 1.86 8.06
C ASN A 514 5.91 1.86 6.58
N PRO A 515 7.00 1.17 6.17
CA PRO A 515 7.43 1.09 4.77
C PRO A 515 6.38 0.52 3.83
N LEU A 516 5.43 -0.27 4.35
CA LEU A 516 4.32 -0.84 3.60
C LEU A 516 3.08 0.06 3.57
N ASP A 517 3.11 1.19 4.32
CA ASP A 517 1.93 2.04 4.49
C ASP A 517 1.38 2.54 3.14
N GLY A 518 0.14 2.17 2.86
CA GLY A 518 -0.51 2.48 1.60
C GLY A 518 0.19 1.87 0.37
N LYS A 519 0.97 0.79 0.48
CA LYS A 519 1.65 0.15 -0.65
C LYS A 519 1.02 -1.21 -0.98
N ARG A 520 0.77 -1.44 -2.26
CA ARG A 520 0.55 -2.77 -2.86
C ARG A 520 1.76 -3.06 -3.74
N ILE A 521 2.59 -4.00 -3.31
CA ILE A 521 3.90 -4.23 -3.87
C ILE A 521 3.88 -5.52 -4.67
N LEU A 522 4.05 -5.39 -5.97
CA LEU A 522 4.41 -6.49 -6.83
C LEU A 522 5.91 -6.78 -6.65
N LEU A 523 6.27 -8.04 -6.54
CA LEU A 523 7.66 -8.42 -6.79
C LEU A 523 7.97 -8.05 -8.23
N LYS A 524 9.18 -7.52 -8.45
CA LYS A 524 9.62 -7.14 -9.79
C LYS A 524 9.34 -8.33 -10.74
N PRO A 525 8.40 -8.20 -11.67
CA PRO A 525 8.17 -9.25 -12.65
C PRO A 525 9.43 -9.43 -13.49
N GLU A 526 9.64 -10.63 -14.06
CA GLU A 526 10.57 -10.80 -15.18
C GLU A 526 9.99 -10.01 -16.37
N MET A 527 9.95 -8.69 -16.24
CA MET A 527 9.46 -7.85 -17.32
C MET A 527 10.50 -7.84 -18.41
N PRO A 528 10.10 -8.14 -19.65
CA PRO A 528 10.92 -7.73 -20.76
C PRO A 528 10.97 -6.21 -20.65
N MET A 529 12.14 -5.68 -20.27
CA MET A 529 12.34 -4.25 -20.35
C MET A 529 12.06 -3.87 -21.80
N TYR A 530 11.02 -3.08 -22.02
CA TYR A 530 10.60 -2.62 -23.35
C TYR A 530 11.68 -1.78 -24.06
N VAL A 531 12.82 -1.62 -23.40
CA VAL A 531 14.04 -0.98 -23.88
C VAL A 531 14.62 -1.61 -25.16
N SER A 532 14.10 -2.78 -25.59
CA SER A 532 14.60 -3.41 -26.81
C SER A 532 14.23 -2.68 -28.11
N SER A 533 13.21 -1.84 -28.10
CA SER A 533 12.73 -1.11 -29.29
C SER A 533 12.64 0.41 -29.12
N ARG A 534 12.74 0.94 -27.91
CA ARG A 534 12.77 2.37 -27.63
C ARG A 534 14.15 2.76 -27.13
N SER A 535 14.82 3.67 -27.83
CA SER A 535 16.00 4.34 -27.30
C SER A 535 15.63 5.01 -25.97
N LEU A 536 16.49 4.87 -24.96
CA LEU A 536 16.33 5.63 -23.72
C LEU A 536 16.16 7.11 -24.06
N LYS A 537 15.13 7.71 -23.51
CA LYS A 537 14.80 9.11 -23.75
C LYS A 537 15.55 9.96 -22.73
N MET A 538 16.21 10.96 -23.11
CA MET A 538 17.13 11.91 -22.49
C MET A 538 18.58 11.60 -22.86
N GLU A 539 19.03 12.22 -23.92
CA GLU A 539 20.43 12.45 -24.23
C GLU A 539 20.86 13.85 -23.81
#